data_999be9d0939b65673c2039d1e5d36983
#
_entry.id   999be9d0939b65673c2039d1e5d36983
#
_cell.length_a   1.000
_cell.length_b   1.000
_cell.length_c   1.000
_cell.angle_alpha   90.00
_cell.angle_beta   90.00
_cell.angle_gamma   90.00
#
_symmetry.space_group_name_H-M   'P 1'
#
loop_
_entity.id
_entity.type
_entity.pdbx_description
1 polymer ?
#
loop_
_entity_poly.entity_id
_entity_poly.type
_entity_poly.pdbx_seq_one_letter_code
_entity_poly.pdbx_strand_id
1 'polypeptide(L)'
;MKNFLWTISLAVGLLSSCETDFELNAPYKTIPVVYGLLDQSLDTQFVKINKSYLANVNNANFAPINDCTQFEYIVAVLEEYNQNNVLIGFDTLQEMMVGNLEPGIFYEDSQKIYF
;
A
#
# COMPACT_ATOMS: atom_id res chain seq x y z
N MET A 1 -50.79 -3.87 -37.03
CA MET A 1 -49.59 -3.00 -37.08
C MET A 1 -49.51 -2.02 -35.90
N LYS A 2 -50.60 -1.39 -35.50
CA LYS A 2 -50.62 -0.38 -34.41
C LYS A 2 -50.22 -0.98 -33.04
N ASN A 3 -50.66 -2.18 -32.73
CA ASN A 3 -50.32 -2.87 -31.45
C ASN A 3 -48.89 -3.41 -31.41
N PHE A 4 -48.29 -3.71 -32.57
CA PHE A 4 -46.91 -4.17 -32.70
C PHE A 4 -45.90 -3.05 -32.43
N LEU A 5 -46.22 -1.80 -32.86
CA LEU A 5 -45.37 -0.67 -32.51
C LEU A 5 -45.41 -0.35 -31.01
N TRP A 6 -46.52 -0.56 -30.34
CA TRP A 6 -46.63 -0.34 -28.90
C TRP A 6 -45.82 -1.33 -28.07
N THR A 7 -45.79 -2.59 -28.51
CA THR A 7 -44.96 -3.62 -27.84
C THR A 7 -43.47 -3.40 -28.02
N ILE A 8 -43.04 -2.92 -29.18
CA ILE A 8 -41.64 -2.54 -29.42
C ILE A 8 -41.24 -1.34 -28.57
N SER A 9 -42.05 -0.32 -28.46
CA SER A 9 -41.77 0.84 -27.63
C SER A 9 -41.65 0.51 -26.15
N LEU A 10 -42.47 -0.39 -25.66
CA LEU A 10 -42.37 -0.87 -24.26
C LEU A 10 -41.11 -1.73 -24.01
N ALA A 11 -40.71 -2.54 -24.98
CA ALA A 11 -39.49 -3.37 -24.86
C ALA A 11 -38.21 -2.53 -24.87
N VAL A 12 -38.14 -1.45 -25.63
CA VAL A 12 -36.96 -0.54 -25.66
C VAL A 12 -36.81 0.24 -24.35
N GLY A 13 -37.91 0.58 -23.68
CA GLY A 13 -37.87 1.27 -22.37
C GLY A 13 -37.33 0.43 -21.23
N LEU A 14 -37.39 -0.91 -21.35
CA LEU A 14 -36.85 -1.83 -20.30
C LEU A 14 -35.35 -2.12 -20.42
N LEU A 15 -34.70 -1.68 -21.50
CA LEU A 15 -33.27 -1.89 -21.74
C LEU A 15 -32.39 -0.72 -21.23
N SER A 16 -32.95 0.33 -20.64
CA SER A 16 -32.20 1.35 -19.94
C SER A 16 -31.74 0.78 -18.58
N SER A 17 -30.74 -0.09 -18.62
CA SER A 17 -29.97 -0.48 -17.44
C SER A 17 -29.21 0.75 -16.95
N CYS A 18 -29.54 1.26 -15.80
CA CYS A 18 -28.70 2.24 -15.13
C CYS A 18 -27.38 1.56 -14.81
N GLU A 19 -26.31 1.94 -15.48
CA GLU A 19 -24.96 1.66 -15.07
C GLU A 19 -24.69 2.52 -13.83
N THR A 20 -24.80 1.92 -12.66
CA THR A 20 -24.40 2.56 -11.41
C THR A 20 -22.89 2.43 -11.31
N ASP A 21 -22.18 3.48 -11.69
CA ASP A 21 -20.75 3.62 -11.40
C ASP A 21 -20.61 3.82 -9.88
N PHE A 22 -20.13 2.80 -9.25
CA PHE A 22 -20.16 2.66 -7.81
C PHE A 22 -18.71 2.62 -7.32
N GLU A 23 -18.25 3.70 -6.75
CA GLU A 23 -16.91 3.76 -6.16
C GLU A 23 -16.85 2.82 -4.94
N LEU A 24 -16.16 1.70 -5.11
CA LEU A 24 -15.97 0.67 -4.07
C LEU A 24 -14.93 1.07 -3.02
N ASN A 25 -14.05 1.99 -3.35
CA ASN A 25 -12.93 2.37 -2.51
C ASN A 25 -13.23 3.66 -1.72
N ALA A 26 -12.93 3.62 -0.44
CA ALA A 26 -12.88 4.84 0.37
C ALA A 26 -11.73 5.76 -0.10
N PRO A 27 -11.76 7.07 0.20
CA PRO A 27 -10.65 7.96 -0.07
C PRO A 27 -9.34 7.38 0.49
N TYR A 28 -8.33 7.27 -0.38
CA TYR A 28 -7.04 6.70 0.00
C TYR A 28 -6.35 7.54 1.06
N LYS A 29 -5.85 6.87 2.09
CA LYS A 29 -4.98 7.44 3.10
C LYS A 29 -3.70 6.61 3.20
N THR A 30 -2.56 7.24 3.00
CA THR A 30 -1.26 6.59 3.20
C THR A 30 -1.07 6.23 4.67
N ILE A 31 -0.81 4.97 4.95
CA ILE A 31 -0.52 4.46 6.29
C ILE A 31 0.89 3.85 6.25
N PRO A 32 1.82 4.27 7.12
CA PRO A 32 3.11 3.62 7.23
C PRO A 32 2.95 2.21 7.82
N VAL A 33 3.68 1.26 7.26
CA VAL A 33 3.75 -0.13 7.72
C VAL A 33 5.20 -0.41 8.07
N VAL A 34 5.46 -0.68 9.34
CA VAL A 34 6.80 -0.86 9.89
C VAL A 34 7.03 -2.33 10.23
N TYR A 35 8.11 -2.88 9.71
CA TYR A 35 8.61 -4.22 10.04
C TYR A 35 10.02 -4.11 10.62
N GLY A 36 10.19 -4.57 11.83
CA GLY A 36 11.50 -4.63 12.48
C GLY A 36 11.57 -5.82 13.40
N LEU A 37 12.71 -6.48 13.40
CA LEU A 37 13.06 -7.50 14.37
C LEU A 37 14.40 -7.09 14.99
N LEU A 38 14.39 -6.86 16.29
CA LEU A 38 15.60 -6.54 17.04
C LEU A 38 16.23 -7.85 17.52
N ASP A 39 17.45 -8.11 17.07
CA ASP A 39 18.24 -9.28 17.45
C ASP A 39 19.46 -8.84 18.26
N GLN A 40 19.52 -9.22 19.52
CA GLN A 40 20.60 -8.87 20.44
C GLN A 40 21.96 -9.44 20.05
N SER A 41 22.00 -10.41 19.14
CA SER A 41 23.24 -11.01 18.65
C SER A 41 23.88 -10.26 17.49
N LEU A 42 23.16 -9.28 16.91
CA LEU A 42 23.62 -8.50 15.77
C LEU A 42 24.00 -7.08 16.17
N ASP A 43 25.12 -6.62 15.65
CA ASP A 43 25.61 -5.24 15.87
C ASP A 43 24.76 -4.19 15.11
N THR A 44 24.08 -4.62 14.04
CA THR A 44 23.23 -3.73 13.22
C THR A 44 21.81 -4.30 13.15
N GLN A 45 20.84 -3.43 13.38
CA GLN A 45 19.43 -3.78 13.33
C GLN A 45 18.79 -3.19 12.06
N PHE A 46 17.87 -3.92 11.47
CA PHE A 46 17.22 -3.50 10.22
C PHE A 46 15.73 -3.35 10.40
N VAL A 47 15.21 -2.24 9.87
CA VAL A 47 13.80 -1.93 9.87
C VAL A 47 13.35 -1.66 8.44
N LYS A 48 12.27 -2.28 8.00
CA LYS A 48 11.60 -1.98 6.73
C LYS A 48 10.40 -1.10 6.99
N ILE A 49 10.29 0.02 6.25
CA ILE A 49 9.18 0.95 6.36
C ILE A 49 8.57 1.15 4.98
N ASN A 50 7.36 0.62 4.81
CA ASN A 50 6.59 0.74 3.58
C ASN A 50 5.36 1.63 3.82
N LYS A 51 4.72 2.08 2.75
CA LYS A 51 3.39 2.68 2.79
C LYS A 51 2.34 1.69 2.32
N SER A 52 1.15 1.76 2.93
CA SER A 52 -0.02 1.10 2.35
C SER A 52 -0.34 1.72 0.98
N TYR A 53 -0.99 0.99 0.12
CA TYR A 53 -1.49 1.49 -1.16
C TYR A 53 -2.89 0.93 -1.43
N LEU A 54 -3.66 1.66 -2.24
CA LEU A 54 -4.99 1.27 -2.65
C LEU A 54 -5.13 1.56 -4.14
N ALA A 55 -5.53 0.56 -4.91
CA ALA A 55 -5.79 0.70 -6.34
C ALA A 55 -7.25 0.37 -6.65
N ASN A 56 -7.77 0.97 -7.71
CA ASN A 56 -9.13 0.70 -8.20
C ASN A 56 -9.23 -0.61 -9.01
N VAL A 57 -8.11 -1.32 -9.13
CA VAL A 57 -7.96 -2.60 -9.84
C VAL A 57 -7.24 -3.61 -8.95
N ASN A 58 -6.78 -4.72 -9.52
CA ASN A 58 -6.05 -5.73 -8.76
C ASN A 58 -4.78 -5.17 -8.10
N ASN A 59 -4.77 -5.08 -6.78
CA ASN A 59 -3.66 -4.56 -5.99
C ASN A 59 -2.34 -5.31 -6.19
N ALA A 60 -2.38 -6.59 -6.57
CA ALA A 60 -1.18 -7.38 -6.83
C ALA A 60 -0.33 -6.81 -7.99
N ASN A 61 -0.94 -6.08 -8.92
CA ASN A 61 -0.22 -5.46 -10.04
C ASN A 61 0.59 -4.22 -9.59
N PHE A 62 0.27 -3.65 -8.44
CA PHE A 62 0.92 -2.46 -7.90
C PHE A 62 1.98 -2.81 -6.84
N ALA A 63 1.92 -4.01 -6.28
CA ALA A 63 2.87 -4.45 -5.27
C ALA A 63 4.35 -4.36 -5.72
N PRO A 64 4.70 -4.65 -6.99
CA PRO A 64 6.08 -4.53 -7.48
C PRO A 64 6.52 -3.09 -7.78
N ILE A 65 5.64 -2.09 -7.65
CA ILE A 65 5.94 -0.70 -8.01
C ILE A 65 6.41 0.04 -6.77
N ASN A 66 7.70 0.36 -6.71
CA ASN A 66 8.33 1.06 -5.58
C ASN A 66 7.60 2.36 -5.20
N ASP A 67 7.17 3.15 -6.18
CA ASP A 67 6.44 4.40 -5.95
C ASP A 67 5.10 4.19 -5.23
N CYS A 68 4.52 2.99 -5.34
CA CYS A 68 3.29 2.63 -4.65
C CYS A 68 3.55 2.15 -3.22
N THR A 69 4.65 1.45 -2.97
CA THR A 69 4.92 0.72 -1.74
C THR A 69 5.94 1.41 -0.83
N GLN A 70 6.82 2.26 -1.39
CA GLN A 70 7.89 2.92 -0.66
C GLN A 70 7.64 4.44 -0.57
N PHE A 71 8.11 5.04 0.51
CA PHE A 71 8.14 6.50 0.63
C PHE A 71 9.31 7.06 -0.18
N GLU A 72 9.09 8.18 -0.86
CA GLU A 72 10.16 8.90 -1.55
C GLU A 72 11.21 9.40 -0.54
N TYR A 73 10.73 9.99 0.54
CA TYR A 73 11.55 10.48 1.64
C TYR A 73 10.83 10.35 2.97
N ILE A 74 11.53 9.81 3.97
CA ILE A 74 11.10 9.83 5.38
C ILE A 74 12.31 10.00 6.29
N VAL A 75 12.05 10.52 7.47
CA VAL A 75 13.00 10.48 8.59
C VAL A 75 12.45 9.47 9.60
N ALA A 76 13.21 8.41 9.83
CA ALA A 76 12.88 7.40 10.82
C ALA A 76 13.76 7.59 12.05
N VAL A 77 13.16 7.66 13.21
CA VAL A 77 13.86 7.81 14.49
C VAL A 77 13.47 6.65 15.39
N LEU A 78 14.48 5.99 15.95
CA LEU A 78 14.31 5.00 16.99
C LEU A 78 14.46 5.70 18.35
N GLU A 79 13.47 5.60 19.19
CA GLU A 79 13.49 6.18 20.53
C GLU A 79 13.52 5.07 21.58
N GLU A 80 14.41 5.23 22.57
CA GLU A 80 14.52 4.31 23.69
C GLU A 80 13.90 4.92 24.95
N TYR A 81 13.00 4.19 25.56
CA TYR A 81 12.32 4.57 26.80
C TYR A 81 12.64 3.59 27.92
N ASN A 82 12.84 4.10 29.12
CA ASN A 82 12.96 3.26 30.32
C ASN A 82 11.60 2.73 30.79
N GLN A 83 11.62 1.89 31.83
CA GLN A 83 10.41 1.30 32.42
C GLN A 83 9.41 2.32 32.97
N ASN A 84 9.81 3.58 33.19
CA ASN A 84 8.96 4.67 33.65
C ASN A 84 8.50 5.59 32.51
N ASN A 85 8.62 5.14 31.24
CA ASN A 85 8.28 5.93 30.05
C ASN A 85 9.06 7.24 29.92
N VAL A 86 10.29 7.29 30.43
CA VAL A 86 11.19 8.43 30.22
C VAL A 86 12.11 8.11 29.08
N LEU A 87 12.18 9.03 28.10
CA LEU A 87 13.09 8.94 26.96
C LEU A 87 14.55 8.96 27.49
N ILE A 88 15.33 7.94 27.15
CA ILE A 88 16.74 7.80 27.58
C ILE A 88 17.71 7.87 26.43
N GLY A 89 17.23 7.67 25.19
CA GLY A 89 18.08 7.77 24.00
C GLY A 89 17.22 7.86 22.74
N PHE A 90 17.85 8.29 21.66
CA PHE A 90 17.28 8.20 20.31
C PHE A 90 18.40 8.07 19.29
N ASP A 91 18.06 7.46 18.15
CA ASP A 91 18.94 7.38 16.99
C ASP A 91 18.15 7.60 15.71
N THR A 92 18.77 8.26 14.73
CA THR A 92 18.16 8.49 13.42
C THR A 92 18.65 7.44 12.46
N LEU A 93 17.72 6.61 11.98
CA LEU A 93 18.03 5.49 11.10
C LEU A 93 18.50 6.00 9.73
N GLN A 94 19.50 5.35 9.18
CA GLN A 94 20.03 5.60 7.85
C GLN A 94 19.32 4.74 6.82
N GLU A 95 19.09 5.29 5.63
CA GLU A 95 18.48 4.57 4.52
C GLU A 95 19.54 3.83 3.69
N MET A 96 19.23 2.59 3.29
CA MET A 96 19.98 1.88 2.27
C MET A 96 19.04 1.15 1.30
N MET A 97 19.50 0.96 0.06
CA MET A 97 18.79 0.18 -0.96
C MET A 97 19.31 -1.25 -0.98
N VAL A 98 18.38 -2.21 -0.97
CA VAL A 98 18.69 -3.63 -1.12
C VAL A 98 18.03 -4.13 -2.40
N GLY A 99 18.81 -4.75 -3.27
CA GLY A 99 18.37 -5.37 -4.51
C GLY A 99 18.54 -6.88 -4.51
N ASN A 100 18.37 -7.51 -5.69
CA ASN A 100 18.52 -8.96 -5.90
C ASN A 100 17.60 -9.79 -5.00
N LEU A 101 16.36 -9.35 -4.86
CA LEU A 101 15.36 -10.06 -4.07
C LEU A 101 14.83 -11.27 -4.82
N GLU A 102 14.36 -12.28 -4.08
CA GLU A 102 13.77 -13.48 -4.68
C GLU A 102 12.48 -13.15 -5.44
N PRO A 103 12.28 -13.69 -6.65
CA PRO A 103 11.08 -13.47 -7.43
C PRO A 103 9.81 -13.95 -6.71
N GLY A 104 8.72 -13.19 -6.82
CA GLY A 104 7.44 -13.52 -6.20
C GLY A 104 6.33 -12.55 -6.61
N ILE A 105 5.12 -12.77 -6.10
CA ILE A 105 3.96 -11.91 -6.40
C ILE A 105 4.17 -10.48 -5.90
N PHE A 106 4.92 -10.31 -4.82
CA PHE A 106 5.26 -9.02 -4.21
C PHE A 106 6.74 -8.66 -4.43
N TYR A 107 7.28 -9.14 -5.55
CA TYR A 107 8.64 -8.82 -5.95
C TYR A 107 8.78 -7.35 -6.28
N GLU A 108 9.83 -6.74 -5.77
CA GLU A 108 10.30 -5.39 -6.10
C GLU A 108 11.76 -5.50 -6.54
N ASP A 109 12.17 -4.73 -7.56
CA ASP A 109 13.57 -4.76 -8.05
C ASP A 109 14.56 -4.31 -6.96
N SER A 110 14.12 -3.41 -6.10
CA SER A 110 14.90 -2.91 -4.96
C SER A 110 13.98 -2.47 -3.83
N GLN A 111 14.47 -2.57 -2.60
CA GLN A 111 13.74 -2.16 -1.41
C GLN A 111 14.57 -1.22 -0.56
N LYS A 112 13.91 -0.22 0.02
CA LYS A 112 14.50 0.62 1.05
C LYS A 112 14.42 -0.10 2.39
N ILE A 113 15.54 -0.16 3.09
CA ILE A 113 15.62 -0.58 4.49
C ILE A 113 16.35 0.49 5.29
N TYR A 114 16.12 0.51 6.58
CA TYR A 114 16.67 1.49 7.53
C TYR A 114 17.45 0.76 8.61
N PHE A 115 18.57 1.32 9.02
CA PHE A 115 19.47 0.73 10.03
C PHE A 115 20.10 1.77 10.93
#